data_c17260a76613d69e8d69d7399ceb7a35
#
_entry.id   c17260a76613d69e8d69d7399ceb7a35
#
_cell.length_a   1.000
_cell.length_b   1.000
_cell.length_c   1.000
_cell.angle_alpha   90.00
_cell.angle_beta   90.00
_cell.angle_gamma   90.00
#
_symmetry.space_group_name_H-M   'P 1'
#
loop_
_entity.id
_entity.type
_entity.pdbx_description
1 polymer ?
#
loop_
_entity_poly.entity_id
_entity_poly.type
_entity_poly.pdbx_seq_one_letter_code
_entity_poly.pdbx_strand_id
1 'polypeptide(L)'
;TTPRQVRLCVVDAQENMSQPVEVECTPRPSFIYLVQESISITPDLGGVKLEWDNIAEKTVYVHLHIVNGAEEEIRILSSNSASESIFVRGLESVEMTFLTKVEDFDGNITDLEEKATLTPLFEEMIDKSTWTLMSQLSVNGNAWEGETTAFWDDVVDTAETNSDNSYFIIWRDQNGGTLDWPLDIVINLNKNVRVHRFKVWQRAFWYGGPTGAPYYYQEENMRSFDLYASNNSVDWTLLGQFDIGDPSDENGNIPQDFIDAAADGHDFDLEGVSDKFRYLKFSITSNYGSDTYVHGSEITLWGLDNVD
;
A
#
# COMPACT_ATOMS: atom_id res chain seq x y z
N THR A 1 -21.62 8.90 -30.58
CA THR A 1 -21.92 7.66 -31.33
C THR A 1 -22.89 7.96 -32.46
N THR A 2 -22.37 7.98 -33.71
CA THR A 2 -23.20 8.28 -34.89
C THR A 2 -23.89 6.99 -35.34
N PRO A 3 -25.20 7.01 -35.62
CA PRO A 3 -25.91 5.89 -36.20
C PRO A 3 -25.27 5.42 -37.51
N ARG A 4 -25.17 4.12 -37.71
CA ARG A 4 -24.58 3.49 -38.89
C ARG A 4 -25.60 2.55 -39.53
N GLN A 5 -25.69 2.56 -40.84
CA GLN A 5 -26.45 1.58 -41.60
C GLN A 5 -25.62 0.30 -41.72
N VAL A 6 -26.14 -0.79 -41.19
CA VAL A 6 -25.52 -2.13 -41.26
C VAL A 6 -26.34 -3.00 -42.19
N ARG A 7 -25.67 -3.61 -43.16
CA ARG A 7 -26.28 -4.54 -44.11
C ARG A 7 -25.92 -5.97 -43.73
N LEU A 8 -26.90 -6.77 -43.38
CA LEU A 8 -26.76 -8.15 -42.98
C LEU A 8 -27.21 -9.11 -44.07
N CYS A 9 -26.40 -10.09 -44.44
CA CYS A 9 -26.70 -11.18 -45.33
C CYS A 9 -26.37 -12.50 -44.67
N VAL A 10 -27.14 -13.53 -44.89
CA VAL A 10 -26.78 -14.92 -44.55
C VAL A 10 -26.09 -15.55 -45.78
N VAL A 11 -24.98 -16.21 -45.56
CA VAL A 11 -24.24 -16.95 -46.60
C VAL A 11 -24.34 -18.45 -46.28
N ASP A 12 -24.77 -19.26 -47.23
CA ASP A 12 -24.83 -20.70 -47.07
C ASP A 12 -23.48 -21.36 -47.40
N ALA A 13 -23.39 -22.68 -47.21
CA ALA A 13 -22.15 -23.46 -47.42
C ALA A 13 -21.73 -23.48 -48.92
N GLN A 14 -22.58 -23.07 -49.85
CA GLN A 14 -22.30 -22.93 -51.26
C GLN A 14 -22.05 -21.49 -51.68
N GLU A 15 -21.84 -20.58 -50.73
CA GLU A 15 -21.57 -19.18 -50.94
C GLU A 15 -22.77 -18.37 -51.54
N ASN A 16 -23.98 -18.92 -51.52
CA ASN A 16 -25.16 -18.14 -51.90
C ASN A 16 -25.55 -17.14 -50.80
N MET A 17 -25.80 -15.93 -51.19
CA MET A 17 -26.20 -14.84 -50.27
C MET A 17 -27.72 -14.68 -50.25
N SER A 18 -28.29 -14.54 -49.08
CA SER A 18 -29.67 -14.12 -48.91
C SER A 18 -29.90 -12.67 -49.39
N GLN A 19 -31.15 -12.28 -49.53
CA GLN A 19 -31.49 -10.87 -49.65
C GLN A 19 -31.00 -10.13 -48.40
N PRO A 20 -30.36 -8.97 -48.55
CA PRO A 20 -29.86 -8.19 -47.45
C PRO A 20 -30.98 -7.58 -46.61
N VAL A 21 -30.78 -7.53 -45.30
CA VAL A 21 -31.59 -6.72 -44.38
C VAL A 21 -30.75 -5.52 -43.96
N GLU A 22 -31.27 -4.35 -44.13
CA GLU A 22 -30.62 -3.11 -43.68
C GLU A 22 -31.19 -2.70 -42.32
N VAL A 23 -30.30 -2.46 -41.36
CA VAL A 23 -30.64 -2.07 -39.98
C VAL A 23 -29.80 -0.87 -39.61
N GLU A 24 -30.44 0.16 -39.06
CA GLU A 24 -29.71 1.25 -38.42
C GLU A 24 -29.28 0.84 -37.02
N CYS A 25 -27.97 0.86 -36.77
CA CYS A 25 -27.38 0.56 -35.47
C CYS A 25 -26.68 1.80 -34.92
N THR A 26 -27.02 2.16 -33.70
CA THR A 26 -26.25 3.15 -32.95
C THR A 26 -25.24 2.39 -32.06
N PRO A 27 -23.94 2.48 -32.35
CA PRO A 27 -22.93 1.85 -31.51
C PRO A 27 -23.01 2.38 -30.06
N ARG A 28 -22.95 1.52 -29.10
CA ARG A 28 -22.75 1.97 -27.71
C ARG A 28 -21.31 2.44 -27.54
N PRO A 29 -21.05 3.45 -26.70
CA PRO A 29 -19.70 3.79 -26.30
C PRO A 29 -19.00 2.54 -25.76
N SER A 30 -17.71 2.38 -26.04
CA SER A 30 -16.92 1.37 -25.35
C SER A 30 -16.95 1.66 -23.85
N PHE A 31 -16.91 0.61 -23.02
CA PHE A 31 -16.93 0.74 -21.56
C PHE A 31 -15.77 1.61 -21.03
N ILE A 32 -14.61 1.64 -21.74
CA ILE A 32 -13.47 2.48 -21.32
C ILE A 32 -13.78 3.98 -21.32
N TYR A 33 -14.72 4.45 -22.19
CA TYR A 33 -15.17 5.85 -22.15
C TYR A 33 -16.01 6.14 -20.91
N LEU A 34 -16.79 5.16 -20.44
CA LEU A 34 -17.55 5.29 -19.19
C LEU A 34 -16.61 5.31 -17.97
N VAL A 35 -15.57 4.48 -17.98
CA VAL A 35 -14.51 4.54 -16.97
C VAL A 35 -13.84 5.92 -16.99
N GLN A 36 -13.41 6.38 -18.16
CA GLN A 36 -12.77 7.70 -18.33
C GLN A 36 -13.67 8.84 -17.81
N GLU A 37 -14.97 8.82 -18.10
CA GLU A 37 -15.91 9.83 -17.62
C GLU A 37 -16.09 9.81 -16.10
N SER A 38 -15.99 8.63 -15.46
CA SER A 38 -16.18 8.46 -14.02
C SER A 38 -14.93 8.83 -13.19
N ILE A 39 -13.75 8.95 -13.82
CA ILE A 39 -12.53 9.26 -13.06
C ILE A 39 -12.65 10.61 -12.36
N SER A 40 -12.51 10.58 -11.06
CA SER A 40 -12.36 11.75 -10.19
C SER A 40 -11.00 11.76 -9.52
N ILE A 41 -10.43 12.95 -9.36
CA ILE A 41 -9.14 13.16 -8.68
C ILE A 41 -9.33 14.22 -7.61
N THR A 42 -8.98 13.88 -6.38
CA THR A 42 -9.05 14.78 -5.23
C THR A 42 -7.71 14.89 -4.55
N PRO A 43 -7.37 16.06 -3.95
CA PRO A 43 -6.12 16.19 -3.20
C PRO A 43 -6.17 15.31 -1.95
N ASP A 44 -5.04 14.66 -1.66
CA ASP A 44 -4.83 13.90 -0.46
C ASP A 44 -3.43 14.20 0.11
N LEU A 45 -3.16 13.74 1.32
CA LEU A 45 -1.88 13.96 2.00
C LEU A 45 -0.75 13.26 1.26
N GLY A 46 0.26 14.04 0.88
CA GLY A 46 1.40 13.58 0.08
C GLY A 46 1.06 13.20 -1.35
N GLY A 47 -0.15 13.51 -1.85
CA GLY A 47 -0.54 13.12 -3.19
C GLY A 47 -1.98 13.40 -3.55
N VAL A 48 -2.56 12.46 -4.31
CA VAL A 48 -3.94 12.53 -4.77
C VAL A 48 -4.63 11.19 -4.63
N LYS A 49 -5.96 11.23 -4.45
CA LYS A 49 -6.82 10.06 -4.51
C LYS A 49 -7.53 10.04 -5.84
N LEU A 50 -7.42 8.92 -6.57
CA LEU A 50 -8.18 8.62 -7.78
C LEU A 50 -9.30 7.65 -7.46
N GLU A 51 -10.48 7.94 -7.98
CA GLU A 51 -11.64 7.05 -7.89
C GLU A 51 -12.28 6.92 -9.25
N TRP A 52 -12.74 5.73 -9.62
CA TRP A 52 -13.49 5.48 -10.85
C TRP A 52 -14.42 4.28 -10.73
N ASP A 53 -15.43 4.25 -11.58
CA ASP A 53 -16.36 3.14 -11.76
C ASP A 53 -16.02 2.34 -13.01
N ASN A 54 -16.01 1.01 -12.89
CA ASN A 54 -15.78 0.07 -13.98
C ASN A 54 -16.90 -1.00 -13.99
N ILE A 55 -18.09 -0.58 -14.33
CA ILE A 55 -19.31 -1.43 -14.32
C ILE A 55 -19.15 -2.71 -15.16
N ALA A 56 -18.23 -2.70 -16.12
CA ALA A 56 -17.95 -3.87 -16.96
C ALA A 56 -17.11 -4.95 -16.25
N GLU A 57 -16.49 -4.63 -15.11
CA GLU A 57 -15.59 -5.51 -14.34
C GLU A 57 -14.51 -6.18 -15.23
N LYS A 58 -14.03 -5.42 -16.23
CA LYS A 58 -12.97 -5.85 -17.12
C LYS A 58 -11.67 -5.14 -16.75
N THR A 59 -10.55 -5.79 -17.02
CA THR A 59 -9.24 -5.15 -16.81
C THR A 59 -9.13 -3.86 -17.61
N VAL A 60 -8.83 -2.78 -16.91
CA VAL A 60 -8.51 -1.46 -17.47
C VAL A 60 -7.17 -1.00 -16.92
N TYR A 61 -6.46 -0.22 -17.73
CA TYR A 61 -5.24 0.48 -17.36
C TYR A 61 -5.51 1.98 -17.44
N VAL A 62 -5.49 2.64 -16.30
CA VAL A 62 -5.62 4.10 -16.20
C VAL A 62 -4.21 4.68 -16.24
N HIS A 63 -3.87 5.37 -17.33
CA HIS A 63 -2.62 6.10 -17.46
C HIS A 63 -2.84 7.50 -16.87
N LEU A 64 -2.26 7.74 -15.72
CA LEU A 64 -2.26 9.02 -15.04
C LEU A 64 -1.03 9.81 -15.44
N HIS A 65 -1.22 10.94 -16.09
CA HIS A 65 -0.20 11.90 -16.43
C HIS A 65 -0.22 13.03 -15.39
N ILE A 66 0.89 13.23 -14.70
CA ILE A 66 1.09 14.24 -13.66
C ILE A 66 2.02 15.29 -14.22
N VAL A 67 1.53 16.52 -14.41
CA VAL A 67 2.27 17.61 -15.03
C VAL A 67 2.57 18.68 -14.00
N ASN A 68 3.86 18.92 -13.74
CA ASN A 68 4.38 19.96 -12.89
C ASN A 68 5.26 20.91 -13.72
N GLY A 69 4.68 22.00 -14.22
CA GLY A 69 5.37 22.93 -15.10
C GLY A 69 5.81 22.29 -16.42
N ALA A 70 7.11 22.05 -16.60
CA ALA A 70 7.67 21.39 -17.78
C ALA A 70 7.95 19.90 -17.59
N GLU A 71 7.76 19.39 -16.39
CA GLU A 71 7.99 17.98 -16.04
C GLU A 71 6.69 17.19 -16.15
N GLU A 72 6.77 15.98 -16.65
CA GLU A 72 5.65 15.04 -16.76
C GLU A 72 6.11 13.68 -16.22
N GLU A 73 5.32 13.15 -15.30
CA GLU A 73 5.43 11.77 -14.79
C GLU A 73 4.20 10.99 -15.24
N ILE A 74 4.39 9.72 -15.63
CA ILE A 74 3.26 8.84 -16.02
C ILE A 74 3.24 7.64 -15.09
N ARG A 75 2.10 7.42 -14.43
CA ARG A 75 1.81 6.21 -13.65
C ARG A 75 0.69 5.41 -14.30
N ILE A 76 0.83 4.09 -14.33
CA ILE A 76 -0.17 3.18 -14.89
C ILE A 76 -0.80 2.41 -13.74
N LEU A 77 -2.10 2.60 -13.56
CA LEU A 77 -2.89 1.96 -12.52
C LEU A 77 -3.81 0.94 -13.18
N SER A 78 -3.87 -0.28 -12.68
CA SER A 78 -4.70 -1.34 -13.26
C SER A 78 -5.74 -1.83 -12.27
N SER A 79 -6.95 -2.11 -12.76
CA SER A 79 -8.02 -2.72 -11.98
C SER A 79 -9.00 -3.47 -12.85
N ASN A 80 -9.64 -4.49 -12.26
CA ASN A 80 -10.80 -5.18 -12.84
C ASN A 80 -12.01 -5.12 -11.89
N SER A 81 -11.93 -4.33 -10.83
CA SER A 81 -12.99 -4.13 -9.85
C SER A 81 -14.11 -3.28 -10.43
N ALA A 82 -15.35 -3.46 -9.96
CA ALA A 82 -16.52 -2.65 -10.37
C ALA A 82 -16.37 -1.16 -10.01
N SER A 83 -15.62 -0.87 -8.96
CA SER A 83 -15.18 0.48 -8.57
C SER A 83 -13.79 0.38 -7.98
N GLU A 84 -13.03 1.44 -8.11
CA GLU A 84 -11.66 1.50 -7.59
C GLU A 84 -11.38 2.83 -6.89
N SER A 85 -10.48 2.77 -5.91
CA SER A 85 -10.01 3.92 -5.15
C SER A 85 -8.52 3.74 -4.86
N ILE A 86 -7.67 4.52 -5.53
CA ILE A 86 -6.21 4.39 -5.43
C ILE A 86 -5.59 5.71 -4.98
N PHE A 87 -4.67 5.62 -4.02
CA PHE A 87 -3.83 6.74 -3.59
C PHE A 87 -2.54 6.78 -4.43
N VAL A 88 -2.28 7.93 -5.01
CA VAL A 88 -1.03 8.24 -5.73
C VAL A 88 -0.21 9.20 -4.89
N ARG A 89 0.84 8.69 -4.25
CA ARG A 89 1.65 9.37 -3.25
C ARG A 89 3.03 9.76 -3.74
N GLY A 90 3.78 10.50 -2.90
CA GLY A 90 5.12 10.99 -3.21
C GLY A 90 5.10 12.22 -4.10
N LEU A 91 4.00 12.99 -4.09
CA LEU A 91 3.87 14.23 -4.83
C LEU A 91 4.15 15.43 -3.91
N GLU A 92 4.84 16.42 -4.46
CA GLU A 92 5.07 17.69 -3.76
C GLU A 92 3.77 18.48 -3.59
N SER A 93 3.68 19.28 -2.52
CA SER A 93 2.54 20.17 -2.27
C SER A 93 2.65 21.47 -3.09
N VAL A 94 2.65 21.30 -4.43
CA VAL A 94 2.61 22.39 -5.43
C VAL A 94 1.46 22.15 -6.40
N GLU A 95 1.00 23.19 -7.08
CA GLU A 95 -0.07 23.03 -8.08
C GLU A 95 0.40 22.18 -9.26
N MET A 96 -0.34 21.13 -9.56
CA MET A 96 -0.10 20.19 -10.65
C MET A 96 -1.36 19.96 -11.47
N THR A 97 -1.20 19.63 -12.74
CA THR A 97 -2.30 19.22 -13.62
C THR A 97 -2.28 17.72 -13.82
N PHE A 98 -3.42 17.11 -13.65
CA PHE A 98 -3.63 15.66 -13.76
C PHE A 98 -4.50 15.36 -14.99
N LEU A 99 -3.93 14.57 -15.91
CA LEU A 99 -4.65 14.11 -17.10
C LEU A 99 -4.71 12.58 -17.07
N THR A 100 -5.77 12.03 -17.65
CA THR A 100 -5.92 10.58 -17.74
C THR A 100 -6.31 10.13 -19.12
N LYS A 101 -5.93 8.90 -19.46
CA LYS A 101 -6.49 8.09 -20.55
C LYS A 101 -6.65 6.66 -20.06
N VAL A 102 -7.64 5.95 -20.61
CA VAL A 102 -7.97 4.58 -20.21
C VAL A 102 -7.72 3.63 -21.37
N GLU A 103 -7.04 2.55 -21.12
CA GLU A 103 -6.74 1.47 -22.07
C GLU A 103 -7.39 0.16 -21.58
N ASP A 104 -7.97 -0.62 -22.51
CA ASP A 104 -8.45 -1.97 -22.22
C ASP A 104 -7.40 -3.03 -22.60
N PHE A 105 -7.70 -4.29 -22.24
CA PHE A 105 -6.81 -5.43 -22.53
C PHE A 105 -6.60 -5.65 -24.06
N ASP A 106 -7.52 -5.20 -24.90
CA ASP A 106 -7.45 -5.34 -26.36
C ASP A 106 -6.66 -4.18 -27.03
N GLY A 107 -6.15 -3.23 -26.22
CA GLY A 107 -5.38 -2.08 -26.69
C GLY A 107 -6.21 -0.93 -27.25
N ASN A 108 -7.55 -0.92 -27.00
CA ASN A 108 -8.33 0.26 -27.27
C ASN A 108 -8.05 1.30 -26.20
N ILE A 109 -7.84 2.56 -26.61
CA ILE A 109 -7.43 3.63 -25.71
C ILE A 109 -8.30 4.87 -25.93
N THR A 110 -8.62 5.58 -24.86
CA THR A 110 -9.33 6.87 -24.91
C THR A 110 -8.36 8.00 -25.26
N ASP A 111 -8.88 9.16 -25.60
CA ASP A 111 -8.08 10.38 -25.70
C ASP A 111 -7.60 10.80 -24.30
N LEU A 112 -6.47 11.51 -24.25
CA LEU A 112 -5.94 12.09 -23.02
C LEU A 112 -6.81 13.29 -22.61
N GLU A 113 -7.34 13.28 -21.37
CA GLU A 113 -8.21 14.32 -20.85
C GLU A 113 -7.67 14.88 -19.53
N GLU A 114 -7.72 16.20 -19.39
CA GLU A 114 -7.48 16.84 -18.09
C GLU A 114 -8.65 16.54 -17.15
N LYS A 115 -8.32 16.04 -15.95
CA LYS A 115 -9.29 15.73 -14.89
C LYS A 115 -9.30 16.74 -13.76
N ALA A 116 -8.12 17.24 -13.41
CA ALA A 116 -8.00 18.22 -12.34
C ALA A 116 -6.71 19.03 -12.48
N THR A 117 -6.75 20.27 -12.01
CA THR A 117 -5.57 21.04 -11.60
C THR A 117 -5.75 21.36 -10.14
N LEU A 118 -4.85 20.85 -9.29
CA LEU A 118 -4.94 20.95 -7.84
C LEU A 118 -3.57 20.86 -7.18
N THR A 119 -3.52 21.20 -5.90
CA THR A 119 -2.33 21.07 -5.05
C THR A 119 -2.52 19.90 -4.09
N PRO A 120 -1.64 18.88 -4.11
CA PRO A 120 -1.62 17.84 -3.09
C PRO A 120 -1.46 18.43 -1.69
N LEU A 121 -2.09 17.81 -0.69
CA LEU A 121 -1.93 18.25 0.68
C LEU A 121 -0.53 17.94 1.18
N PHE A 122 0.02 18.84 1.98
CA PHE A 122 1.36 18.67 2.53
C PHE A 122 1.44 17.47 3.48
N GLU A 123 2.45 16.65 3.31
CA GLU A 123 2.88 15.66 4.28
C GLU A 123 4.40 15.67 4.40
N GLU A 124 4.89 15.22 5.53
CA GLU A 124 6.32 14.98 5.73
C GLU A 124 6.54 13.63 6.42
N MET A 125 7.69 13.03 6.16
CA MET A 125 8.15 11.87 6.90
C MET A 125 8.58 12.34 8.29
N ILE A 126 8.05 11.70 9.34
CA ILE A 126 8.37 12.04 10.72
C ILE A 126 9.81 11.63 11.01
N ASP A 127 10.65 12.61 11.35
CA ASP A 127 12.04 12.37 11.73
C ASP A 127 12.15 11.48 12.98
N LYS A 128 12.89 10.38 12.85
CA LYS A 128 13.05 9.34 13.88
C LYS A 128 14.28 9.54 14.78
N SER A 129 15.12 10.52 14.46
CA SER A 129 16.41 10.73 15.14
C SER A 129 16.30 10.97 16.65
N THR A 130 15.13 11.40 17.13
CA THR A 130 14.86 11.64 18.55
C THR A 130 14.12 10.50 19.25
N TRP A 131 13.70 9.47 18.54
CA TRP A 131 12.87 8.41 19.10
C TRP A 131 13.65 7.56 20.11
N THR A 132 12.97 7.16 21.18
CA THR A 132 13.59 6.34 22.23
C THR A 132 12.63 5.22 22.68
N LEU A 133 13.20 4.04 22.91
CA LEU A 133 12.45 2.90 23.45
C LEU A 133 12.05 3.16 24.91
N MET A 134 10.78 2.94 25.23
CA MET A 134 10.29 2.91 26.61
C MET A 134 10.34 1.46 27.14
N SER A 135 11.51 1.01 27.52
CA SER A 135 11.78 -0.39 27.89
C SER A 135 10.92 -0.94 29.04
N GLN A 136 10.43 -0.06 29.93
CA GLN A 136 9.55 -0.46 31.04
C GLN A 136 8.12 -0.80 30.61
N LEU A 137 7.71 -0.34 29.42
CA LEU A 137 6.38 -0.53 28.82
C LEU A 137 6.42 -1.46 27.62
N SER A 138 7.62 -1.83 27.17
CA SER A 138 7.85 -2.68 26.02
C SER A 138 8.14 -4.11 26.44
N VAL A 139 7.80 -5.05 25.59
CA VAL A 139 8.27 -6.43 25.72
C VAL A 139 9.79 -6.42 25.50
N ASN A 140 10.52 -7.00 26.43
CA ASN A 140 11.96 -7.15 26.28
C ASN A 140 12.26 -8.11 25.13
N GLY A 141 12.85 -7.58 24.08
CA GLY A 141 13.42 -8.34 22.99
C GLY A 141 14.57 -9.20 23.46
N ASN A 142 15.14 -9.97 22.58
CA ASN A 142 16.35 -10.71 22.88
C ASN A 142 17.58 -9.82 22.74
N ALA A 143 18.50 -9.98 23.67
CA ALA A 143 19.66 -9.10 23.77
C ALA A 143 20.89 -9.56 22.95
N TRP A 144 20.81 -10.66 22.17
CA TRP A 144 21.97 -11.14 21.44
C TRP A 144 22.00 -10.80 19.95
N GLU A 145 20.84 -10.54 19.36
CA GLU A 145 20.71 -9.98 18.00
C GLU A 145 19.34 -9.31 17.85
N GLY A 146 19.19 -8.41 16.90
CA GLY A 146 17.90 -7.82 16.55
C GLY A 146 17.32 -6.94 17.66
N GLU A 147 18.05 -5.90 18.06
CA GLU A 147 17.56 -4.95 19.07
C GLU A 147 16.26 -4.29 18.63
N THR A 148 15.37 -4.01 19.59
CA THR A 148 14.06 -3.38 19.30
C THR A 148 14.17 -2.03 18.60
N THR A 149 15.28 -1.30 18.81
CA THR A 149 15.54 0.01 18.18
C THR A 149 15.80 -0.08 16.68
N ALA A 150 16.14 -1.25 16.14
CA ALA A 150 16.24 -1.49 14.71
C ALA A 150 14.90 -1.28 13.99
N PHE A 151 13.77 -1.24 14.74
CA PHE A 151 12.46 -1.00 14.17
C PHE A 151 12.25 0.44 13.66
N TRP A 152 13.16 1.39 13.90
CA TRP A 152 13.07 2.78 13.44
C TRP A 152 14.44 3.44 13.20
N ASP A 153 15.43 2.68 12.77
CA ASP A 153 16.79 3.19 12.54
C ASP A 153 17.07 3.62 11.10
N ASP A 154 16.03 3.64 10.24
CA ASP A 154 16.10 3.92 8.81
C ASP A 154 16.85 2.86 7.99
N VAL A 155 17.02 1.66 8.52
CA VAL A 155 17.64 0.52 7.83
C VAL A 155 16.59 -0.56 7.57
N VAL A 156 16.15 -0.66 6.32
CA VAL A 156 15.29 -1.77 5.90
C VAL A 156 16.14 -3.03 5.68
N ASP A 157 15.72 -4.15 6.25
CA ASP A 157 16.38 -5.44 6.05
C ASP A 157 16.21 -5.94 4.62
N THR A 158 17.33 -6.10 3.92
CA THR A 158 17.41 -6.66 2.56
C THR A 158 18.61 -7.60 2.48
N ALA A 159 18.79 -8.29 1.36
CA ALA A 159 20.00 -9.09 1.15
C ALA A 159 21.30 -8.26 1.18
N GLU A 160 21.22 -6.95 0.90
CA GLU A 160 22.35 -6.02 0.84
C GLU A 160 22.64 -5.38 2.19
N THR A 161 21.59 -5.06 2.97
CA THR A 161 21.68 -4.38 4.26
C THR A 161 21.64 -5.34 5.45
N ASN A 162 21.46 -6.64 5.19
CA ASN A 162 21.33 -7.67 6.23
C ASN A 162 22.47 -7.62 7.24
N SER A 163 22.09 -7.46 8.50
CA SER A 163 22.98 -7.51 9.67
C SER A 163 22.15 -7.81 10.92
N ASP A 164 22.79 -8.07 12.04
CA ASP A 164 22.13 -8.26 13.34
C ASP A 164 21.36 -7.01 13.82
N ASN A 165 21.49 -5.88 13.12
CA ASN A 165 20.87 -4.61 13.46
C ASN A 165 19.82 -4.13 12.42
N SER A 166 19.56 -4.89 11.34
CA SER A 166 18.61 -4.51 10.30
C SER A 166 17.17 -4.96 10.58
N TYR A 167 16.94 -5.59 11.72
CA TYR A 167 15.62 -6.08 12.15
C TYR A 167 15.58 -6.17 13.68
N PHE A 168 14.37 -6.14 14.24
CA PHE A 168 14.18 -6.52 15.63
C PHE A 168 13.72 -7.98 15.74
N ILE A 169 14.04 -8.61 16.89
CA ILE A 169 13.54 -9.93 17.25
C ILE A 169 13.01 -9.93 18.68
N ILE A 170 11.82 -10.47 18.88
CA ILE A 170 11.30 -10.84 20.18
C ILE A 170 11.31 -12.38 20.26
N TRP A 171 12.09 -12.92 21.17
CA TRP A 171 12.29 -14.36 21.32
C TRP A 171 11.99 -14.83 22.74
N ARG A 172 11.19 -15.87 22.88
CA ARG A 172 10.75 -16.43 24.15
C ARG A 172 11.23 -17.85 24.45
N ASP A 173 11.95 -18.48 23.52
CA ASP A 173 12.33 -19.90 23.63
C ASP A 173 13.44 -20.19 24.66
N GLN A 174 14.24 -19.21 25.08
CA GLN A 174 15.41 -19.46 25.99
C GLN A 174 15.08 -20.23 27.28
N ASN A 175 13.79 -20.31 27.65
CA ASN A 175 13.34 -21.07 28.84
C ASN A 175 12.13 -21.95 28.54
N GLY A 176 11.88 -22.31 27.28
CA GLY A 176 10.68 -23.05 26.85
C GLY A 176 9.40 -22.23 26.94
N GLY A 177 9.50 -20.91 26.85
CA GLY A 177 8.35 -19.99 26.81
C GLY A 177 7.79 -19.83 25.39
N THR A 178 6.51 -19.48 25.32
CA THR A 178 5.81 -19.08 24.10
C THR A 178 5.61 -17.58 24.08
N LEU A 179 5.30 -17.05 22.89
CA LEU A 179 4.89 -15.65 22.74
C LEU A 179 3.54 -15.43 23.43
N ASP A 180 3.45 -14.39 24.22
CA ASP A 180 2.27 -13.99 25.01
C ASP A 180 1.71 -12.71 24.38
N TRP A 181 0.78 -12.89 23.45
CA TRP A 181 0.18 -11.78 22.67
C TRP A 181 -0.74 -10.89 23.53
N PRO A 182 -0.80 -9.57 23.31
CA PRO A 182 0.00 -8.80 22.37
C PRO A 182 1.42 -8.51 22.87
N LEU A 183 2.33 -8.21 21.92
CA LEU A 183 3.71 -7.83 22.21
C LEU A 183 3.88 -6.35 21.92
N ASP A 184 3.97 -5.55 22.99
CA ASP A 184 4.00 -4.10 22.88
C ASP A 184 5.43 -3.57 22.68
N ILE A 185 5.65 -2.74 21.67
CA ILE A 185 6.81 -1.88 21.50
C ILE A 185 6.33 -0.45 21.71
N VAL A 186 6.82 0.20 22.76
CA VAL A 186 6.41 1.55 23.14
C VAL A 186 7.56 2.54 22.89
N ILE A 187 7.28 3.55 22.09
CA ILE A 187 8.23 4.53 21.60
C ILE A 187 7.85 5.92 22.13
N ASN A 188 8.80 6.62 22.75
CA ASN A 188 8.68 8.04 22.98
C ASN A 188 9.30 8.77 21.77
N LEU A 189 8.50 9.49 21.02
CA LEU A 189 8.93 10.23 19.83
C LEU A 189 9.74 11.48 20.22
N ASN A 190 9.70 11.89 21.52
CA ASN A 190 10.33 13.08 22.08
C ASN A 190 9.86 14.42 21.46
N LYS A 191 8.79 14.39 20.70
CA LYS A 191 8.11 15.52 20.07
C LYS A 191 6.64 15.19 19.89
N ASN A 192 5.81 16.18 19.64
CA ASN A 192 4.42 15.97 19.28
C ASN A 192 4.30 15.82 17.76
N VAL A 193 3.56 14.83 17.31
CA VAL A 193 3.30 14.58 15.90
C VAL A 193 1.81 14.43 15.65
N ARG A 194 1.39 14.59 14.40
CA ARG A 194 0.11 14.08 13.88
C ARG A 194 0.43 13.11 12.75
N VAL A 195 -0.18 11.95 12.73
CA VAL A 195 0.08 10.91 11.75
C VAL A 195 -1.20 10.62 10.98
N HIS A 196 -1.09 10.35 9.70
CA HIS A 196 -2.22 9.93 8.88
C HIS A 196 -1.94 8.61 8.14
N ARG A 197 -0.68 8.22 7.98
CA ARG A 197 -0.28 6.92 7.45
C ARG A 197 1.08 6.48 7.99
N PHE A 198 1.33 5.22 7.86
CA PHE A 198 2.63 4.63 8.20
C PHE A 198 2.93 3.44 7.27
N LYS A 199 4.19 3.08 7.22
CA LYS A 199 4.66 1.92 6.48
C LYS A 199 5.48 1.05 7.41
N VAL A 200 5.33 -0.28 7.26
CA VAL A 200 6.13 -1.25 7.99
C VAL A 200 6.79 -2.22 7.02
N TRP A 201 7.96 -2.69 7.40
CA TRP A 201 8.67 -3.73 6.66
C TRP A 201 8.84 -4.96 7.52
N GLN A 202 8.62 -6.10 6.91
CA GLN A 202 8.97 -7.40 7.46
C GLN A 202 10.49 -7.62 7.33
N ARG A 203 11.04 -8.57 8.08
CA ARG A 203 12.40 -9.07 7.86
C ARG A 203 12.46 -9.77 6.50
N ALA A 204 13.36 -9.32 5.63
CA ALA A 204 13.48 -9.81 4.26
C ALA A 204 14.50 -10.92 4.11
N PHE A 205 15.47 -11.01 5.02
CA PHE A 205 16.58 -11.93 4.92
C PHE A 205 16.81 -12.68 6.22
N TRP A 206 16.98 -13.99 6.13
CA TRP A 206 17.35 -14.84 7.22
C TRP A 206 18.63 -15.61 6.88
N TYR A 207 19.68 -15.43 7.69
CA TYR A 207 21.00 -16.01 7.45
C TYR A 207 21.01 -17.55 7.40
N GLY A 208 20.09 -18.21 8.09
CA GLY A 208 19.92 -19.67 8.07
C GLY A 208 18.88 -20.20 7.08
N GLY A 209 18.20 -19.30 6.36
CA GLY A 209 17.15 -19.65 5.40
C GLY A 209 17.68 -20.15 4.06
N PRO A 210 16.76 -20.46 3.12
CA PRO A 210 17.12 -20.81 1.76
C PRO A 210 17.91 -19.68 1.13
N THR A 211 19.18 -19.93 0.78
CA THR A 211 20.06 -18.93 0.18
C THR A 211 19.43 -18.33 -1.07
N GLY A 212 19.23 -17.01 -1.08
CA GLY A 212 18.75 -16.25 -2.23
C GLY A 212 17.23 -16.11 -2.37
N ALA A 213 16.45 -16.58 -1.40
CA ALA A 213 15.00 -16.37 -1.37
C ALA A 213 14.65 -15.29 -0.32
N PRO A 214 13.77 -14.32 -0.65
CA PRO A 214 13.24 -13.39 0.34
C PRO A 214 12.48 -14.10 1.46
N TYR A 215 12.64 -13.62 2.69
CA TYR A 215 12.06 -14.21 3.89
C TYR A 215 10.71 -13.59 4.28
N TYR A 216 10.08 -12.81 3.40
CA TYR A 216 8.79 -12.21 3.65
C TYR A 216 7.70 -13.26 3.90
N TYR A 217 6.74 -12.93 4.76
CA TYR A 217 5.58 -13.76 5.12
C TYR A 217 5.93 -15.11 5.77
N GLN A 218 7.13 -15.24 6.32
CA GLN A 218 7.55 -16.47 7.01
C GLN A 218 7.01 -16.51 8.46
N GLU A 219 7.02 -17.71 9.06
CA GLU A 219 6.35 -18.00 10.34
C GLU A 219 6.63 -16.97 11.44
N GLU A 220 7.84 -16.42 11.50
CA GLU A 220 8.27 -15.48 12.53
C GLU A 220 8.03 -14.00 12.18
N ASN A 221 7.72 -13.67 10.94
CA ASN A 221 7.44 -12.27 10.58
C ASN A 221 6.14 -11.79 11.23
N MET A 222 6.13 -10.54 11.69
CA MET A 222 4.91 -9.91 12.19
C MET A 222 3.84 -9.86 11.09
N ARG A 223 2.58 -10.13 11.48
CA ARG A 223 1.43 -10.15 10.58
C ARG A 223 0.39 -9.10 10.96
N SER A 224 -0.20 -9.24 12.15
CA SER A 224 -1.24 -8.32 12.61
C SER A 224 -0.73 -7.48 13.77
N PHE A 225 -1.18 -6.24 13.85
CA PHE A 225 -0.79 -5.31 14.91
C PHE A 225 -1.81 -4.20 15.09
N ASP A 226 -1.85 -3.65 16.30
CA ASP A 226 -2.63 -2.47 16.65
C ASP A 226 -1.70 -1.30 16.89
N LEU A 227 -2.13 -0.11 16.46
CA LEU A 227 -1.38 1.13 16.68
C LEU A 227 -2.13 2.00 17.70
N TYR A 228 -1.41 2.46 18.74
CA TYR A 228 -1.97 3.34 19.77
C TYR A 228 -1.13 4.59 19.95
N ALA A 229 -1.80 5.70 20.26
CA ALA A 229 -1.19 6.99 20.60
C ALA A 229 -1.46 7.37 22.05
N SER A 230 -0.53 8.13 22.64
CA SER A 230 -0.68 8.69 23.99
C SER A 230 0.07 10.01 24.15
N ASN A 231 -0.38 10.86 25.07
CA ASN A 231 0.34 12.06 25.49
C ASN A 231 1.01 11.95 26.88
N ASN A 232 0.72 10.88 27.62
CA ASN A 232 1.22 10.67 28.98
C ASN A 232 1.79 9.27 29.24
N SER A 233 1.82 8.41 28.21
CA SER A 233 2.23 6.99 28.27
C SER A 233 1.41 6.09 29.22
N VAL A 234 0.25 6.55 29.67
CA VAL A 234 -0.67 5.84 30.56
C VAL A 234 -2.01 5.60 29.90
N ASP A 235 -2.61 6.66 29.37
CA ASP A 235 -3.87 6.60 28.66
C ASP A 235 -3.61 6.47 27.16
N TRP A 236 -4.11 5.39 26.56
CA TRP A 236 -3.86 5.03 25.18
C TRP A 236 -5.13 5.11 24.32
N THR A 237 -5.02 5.77 23.19
CA THR A 237 -6.07 5.84 22.16
C THR A 237 -5.68 4.94 20.99
N LEU A 238 -6.56 4.03 20.60
CA LEU A 238 -6.38 3.19 19.42
C LEU A 238 -6.45 4.08 18.16
N LEU A 239 -5.42 4.01 17.32
CA LEU A 239 -5.39 4.65 16.01
C LEU A 239 -5.91 3.74 14.90
N GLY A 240 -5.72 2.43 15.03
CA GLY A 240 -6.22 1.43 14.10
C GLY A 240 -5.69 0.04 14.40
N GLN A 241 -6.32 -0.95 13.76
CA GLN A 241 -5.96 -2.37 13.77
C GLN A 241 -5.62 -2.79 12.34
N PHE A 242 -4.50 -3.47 12.15
CA PHE A 242 -3.93 -3.71 10.83
C PHE A 242 -3.51 -5.17 10.67
N ASP A 243 -3.62 -5.68 9.45
CA ASP A 243 -3.19 -7.02 9.07
C ASP A 243 -2.51 -6.95 7.70
N ILE A 244 -1.28 -7.47 7.62
CA ILE A 244 -0.54 -7.57 6.35
C ILE A 244 -1.21 -8.60 5.43
N GLY A 245 -1.95 -9.55 6.03
CA GLY A 245 -2.57 -10.65 5.31
C GLY A 245 -1.61 -11.80 5.06
N ASP A 246 -2.12 -12.84 4.45
CA ASP A 246 -1.36 -14.02 4.03
C ASP A 246 -1.62 -14.26 2.54
N PRO A 247 -0.65 -13.94 1.66
CA PRO A 247 -0.80 -14.10 0.23
C PRO A 247 -0.46 -15.50 -0.28
N SER A 248 -0.11 -16.45 0.61
CA SER A 248 0.31 -17.79 0.22
C SER A 248 -0.83 -18.57 -0.44
N ASP A 249 -0.48 -19.29 -1.50
CA ASP A 249 -1.39 -20.25 -2.14
C ASP A 249 -1.57 -21.52 -1.28
N GLU A 250 -2.41 -22.43 -1.71
CA GLU A 250 -2.66 -23.71 -1.04
C GLU A 250 -1.40 -24.61 -0.87
N ASN A 251 -0.32 -24.32 -1.58
CA ASN A 251 0.96 -25.02 -1.50
C ASN A 251 2.00 -24.23 -0.68
N GLY A 252 1.64 -23.07 -0.15
CA GLY A 252 2.53 -22.19 0.59
C GLY A 252 3.45 -21.33 -0.28
N ASN A 253 3.17 -21.20 -1.58
CA ASN A 253 3.94 -20.32 -2.45
C ASN A 253 3.39 -18.89 -2.38
N ILE A 254 4.28 -17.92 -2.36
CA ILE A 254 3.95 -16.51 -2.35
C ILE A 254 4.15 -15.96 -3.76
N PRO A 255 3.11 -15.37 -4.39
CA PRO A 255 3.24 -14.73 -5.70
C PRO A 255 4.28 -13.60 -5.69
N GLN A 256 4.99 -13.42 -6.83
CA GLN A 256 6.11 -12.47 -6.92
C GLN A 256 5.70 -11.02 -6.67
N ASP A 257 4.53 -10.61 -7.08
CA ASP A 257 3.98 -9.27 -6.85
C ASP A 257 3.80 -8.95 -5.37
N PHE A 258 3.46 -9.94 -4.53
CA PHE A 258 3.43 -9.77 -3.07
C PHE A 258 4.83 -9.67 -2.46
N ILE A 259 5.81 -10.41 -3.01
CA ILE A 259 7.21 -10.29 -2.59
C ILE A 259 7.73 -8.90 -2.92
N ASP A 260 7.45 -8.39 -4.11
CA ASP A 260 7.85 -7.05 -4.55
C ASP A 260 7.17 -5.96 -3.69
N ALA A 261 5.87 -6.12 -3.39
CA ALA A 261 5.15 -5.23 -2.49
C ALA A 261 5.71 -5.24 -1.06
N ALA A 262 6.08 -6.41 -0.53
CA ALA A 262 6.72 -6.51 0.78
C ALA A 262 8.10 -5.86 0.82
N ALA A 263 8.86 -5.92 -0.28
CA ALA A 263 10.15 -5.23 -0.41
C ALA A 263 10.00 -3.71 -0.37
N ASP A 264 8.93 -3.17 -0.97
CA ASP A 264 8.57 -1.76 -0.88
C ASP A 264 8.03 -1.35 0.49
N GLY A 265 7.62 -2.33 1.30
CA GLY A 265 6.96 -2.15 2.60
C GLY A 265 5.44 -2.01 2.50
N HIS A 266 4.78 -2.46 3.57
CA HIS A 266 3.32 -2.45 3.69
C HIS A 266 2.84 -1.09 4.16
N ASP A 267 2.08 -0.40 3.33
CA ASP A 267 1.56 0.95 3.57
C ASP A 267 0.15 0.87 4.17
N PHE A 268 -0.09 1.64 5.24
CA PHE A 268 -1.35 1.67 5.96
C PHE A 268 -1.80 3.10 6.22
N ASP A 269 -3.07 3.37 5.91
CA ASP A 269 -3.72 4.64 6.22
C ASP A 269 -4.44 4.56 7.56
N LEU A 270 -4.36 5.64 8.35
CA LEU A 270 -5.25 5.85 9.48
C LEU A 270 -6.60 6.41 8.98
N GLU A 271 -7.64 6.30 9.78
CA GLU A 271 -8.91 6.95 9.51
C GLU A 271 -8.77 8.48 9.71
N GLY A 272 -8.18 9.14 8.70
CA GLY A 272 -7.85 10.57 8.74
C GLY A 272 -6.57 10.89 9.49
N VAL A 273 -6.36 12.18 9.71
CA VAL A 273 -5.19 12.66 10.49
C VAL A 273 -5.45 12.49 11.97
N SER A 274 -4.54 11.85 12.69
CA SER A 274 -4.64 11.67 14.14
C SER A 274 -4.70 13.01 14.90
N ASP A 275 -5.21 12.99 16.11
CA ASP A 275 -4.90 14.01 17.11
C ASP A 275 -3.38 14.04 17.38
N LYS A 276 -2.86 15.14 17.91
CA LYS A 276 -1.45 15.20 18.24
C LYS A 276 -1.11 14.29 19.42
N PHE A 277 0.02 13.57 19.29
CA PHE A 277 0.52 12.69 20.34
C PHE A 277 2.04 12.69 20.40
N ARG A 278 2.58 12.15 21.51
CA ARG A 278 4.01 12.04 21.75
C ARG A 278 4.51 10.60 21.86
N TYR A 279 3.66 9.69 22.34
CA TYR A 279 4.02 8.29 22.58
C TYR A 279 3.26 7.40 21.61
N LEU A 280 3.98 6.55 20.91
CA LEU A 280 3.45 5.54 20.02
C LEU A 280 3.59 4.17 20.68
N LYS A 281 2.54 3.36 20.64
CA LYS A 281 2.62 1.94 20.97
C LYS A 281 2.25 1.12 19.75
N PHE A 282 3.21 0.32 19.30
CA PHE A 282 3.02 -0.69 18.28
C PHE A 282 2.83 -2.03 18.98
N SER A 283 1.63 -2.59 18.88
CA SER A 283 1.19 -3.76 19.61
C SER A 283 1.02 -4.92 18.64
N ILE A 284 2.01 -5.80 18.54
CA ILE A 284 1.97 -6.95 17.62
C ILE A 284 1.01 -7.98 18.19
N THR A 285 0.02 -8.39 17.39
CA THR A 285 -1.06 -9.29 17.81
C THR A 285 -0.94 -10.69 17.21
N SER A 286 -0.20 -10.86 16.10
CA SER A 286 0.11 -12.17 15.52
C SER A 286 1.34 -12.14 14.62
N ASN A 287 1.86 -13.33 14.33
CA ASN A 287 2.80 -13.64 13.25
C ASN A 287 2.19 -14.70 12.31
N TYR A 288 2.96 -15.30 11.42
CA TYR A 288 2.47 -16.31 10.47
C TYR A 288 2.53 -17.77 10.99
N GLY A 289 2.90 -18.02 12.25
CA GLY A 289 2.80 -19.35 12.83
C GLY A 289 3.85 -19.74 13.86
N SER A 290 4.85 -18.91 14.12
CA SER A 290 5.85 -19.19 15.13
C SER A 290 5.30 -18.96 16.54
N ASP A 291 5.50 -19.95 17.43
CA ASP A 291 5.13 -19.84 18.85
C ASP A 291 6.19 -19.12 19.69
N THR A 292 7.41 -18.96 19.17
CA THR A 292 8.57 -18.55 19.96
C THR A 292 9.24 -17.25 19.53
N TYR A 293 9.06 -16.88 18.25
CA TYR A 293 9.72 -15.70 17.66
C TYR A 293 8.73 -14.78 16.97
N VAL A 294 9.02 -13.48 17.00
CA VAL A 294 8.49 -12.51 16.05
C VAL A 294 9.56 -11.54 15.61
N HIS A 295 9.57 -11.24 14.33
CA HIS A 295 10.50 -10.34 13.66
C HIS A 295 9.76 -9.20 12.98
N GLY A 296 10.44 -8.07 12.82
CA GLY A 296 10.07 -6.97 11.94
C GLY A 296 11.33 -6.18 11.62
N SER A 297 11.30 -5.42 10.56
CA SER A 297 12.46 -4.64 10.12
C SER A 297 12.30 -3.18 10.50
N GLU A 298 11.39 -2.45 9.87
CA GLU A 298 11.36 -1.00 9.94
C GLU A 298 9.92 -0.48 10.04
N ILE A 299 9.74 0.70 10.68
CA ILE A 299 8.51 1.50 10.64
C ILE A 299 8.84 2.94 10.26
N THR A 300 8.04 3.51 9.38
CA THR A 300 8.10 4.94 9.03
C THR A 300 6.71 5.55 9.13
N LEU A 301 6.61 6.73 9.71
CA LEU A 301 5.37 7.48 9.87
C LEU A 301 5.38 8.71 8.96
N TRP A 302 4.22 9.06 8.42
CA TRP A 302 4.00 10.30 7.68
C TRP A 302 2.86 11.11 8.27
N GLY A 303 3.03 12.44 8.22
CA GLY A 303 2.05 13.37 8.74
C GLY A 303 2.62 14.76 8.92
N LEU A 304 2.44 15.32 10.12
CA LEU A 304 2.99 16.61 10.53
C LEU A 304 3.95 16.39 11.69
N ASP A 305 5.20 16.79 11.49
CA ASP A 305 6.25 16.67 12.48
C ASP A 305 6.27 17.90 13.40
N ASN A 306 6.63 17.69 14.66
CA ASN A 306 6.86 18.73 15.67
C ASN A 306 5.69 19.73 15.80
N VAL A 307 4.49 19.22 16.05
CA VAL A 307 3.26 20.03 16.22
C VAL A 307 3.19 20.61 17.63
N ASP A 308 2.98 21.93 17.74
CA ASP A 308 2.84 22.67 19.02
C ASP A 308 1.57 22.29 19.83
#